data_08af704824321f77981ee30235781240
#
_entry.id   08af704824321f77981ee30235781240
#
_cell.length_a   1.000
_cell.length_b   1.000
_cell.length_c   1.000
_cell.angle_alpha   90.00
_cell.angle_beta   90.00
_cell.angle_gamma   90.00
#
_symmetry.space_group_name_H-M   'P 1'
#
loop_
_entity.id
_entity.type
_entity.pdbx_description
1 polymer ?
#
loop_
_entity_poly.entity_id
_entity_poly.type
_entity_poly.pdbx_seq_one_letter_code
_entity_poly.pdbx_strand_id
1 'polypeptide(L)'
;MAEAHAEALANLLGDHGVVVLRGWHGALKRSTADVLLGALRRAGELDAALAAEATALRGAGREAPVEVGNGLALVMVEGASGRDRLRVEAASRFVTRRSGEVFDLAALERVLGEEPERLSPNVLLRPLVEAHAVPTVAYIGGPGELAYLAQTGPLFAAFGLPRPVPTPRLSGLLVDARTDRTLERLGLAPGDLARSEHELAGAPLKDALPAPAAEALEALRRALRNGFGSLAREAAGIDATLERTVESARNQALGGTREVEKKLLAALRRTNDTAHGRLARARTALFPDGHPQERVLTLASFTARYGGAVVEVLAAAADAHADRLLEGNPRAT
;
A
#
# COMPACT_ATOMS: atom_id res chain seq x y z
N MET A 1 14.54 -14.21 17.54
CA MET A 1 13.95 -12.97 16.98
C MET A 1 12.43 -13.07 16.85
N ALA A 2 11.87 -14.09 16.18
CA ALA A 2 10.40 -14.26 16.06
C ALA A 2 9.69 -14.39 17.41
N GLU A 3 10.25 -15.12 18.37
CA GLU A 3 9.71 -15.27 19.73
C GLU A 3 9.66 -13.93 20.47
N ALA A 4 10.77 -13.19 20.50
CA ALA A 4 10.81 -11.88 21.14
C ALA A 4 9.82 -10.87 20.52
N HIS A 5 9.58 -10.96 19.20
CA HIS A 5 8.57 -10.15 18.54
C HIS A 5 7.15 -10.53 18.95
N ALA A 6 6.86 -11.84 19.03
CA ALA A 6 5.56 -12.32 19.48
C ALA A 6 5.27 -11.93 20.93
N GLU A 7 6.27 -12.04 21.82
CA GLU A 7 6.17 -11.60 23.21
C GLU A 7 5.94 -10.08 23.31
N ALA A 8 6.68 -9.29 22.54
CA ALA A 8 6.50 -7.84 22.52
C ALA A 8 5.09 -7.44 22.08
N LEU A 9 4.54 -8.10 21.05
CA LEU A 9 3.16 -7.86 20.61
C LEU A 9 2.14 -8.32 21.65
N ALA A 10 2.33 -9.48 22.27
CA ALA A 10 1.44 -9.98 23.30
C ALA A 10 1.41 -9.06 24.53
N ASN A 11 2.58 -8.56 24.98
CA ASN A 11 2.67 -7.62 26.08
C ASN A 11 2.06 -6.25 25.75
N LEU A 12 2.14 -5.82 24.50
CA LEU A 12 1.65 -4.50 24.09
C LEU A 12 0.15 -4.47 23.83
N LEU A 13 -0.42 -5.58 23.34
CA LEU A 13 -1.78 -5.63 22.83
C LEU A 13 -2.69 -6.59 23.60
N GLY A 14 -2.14 -7.36 24.57
CA GLY A 14 -2.89 -8.37 25.32
C GLY A 14 -4.05 -7.79 26.12
N ASP A 15 -3.86 -6.63 26.73
CA ASP A 15 -4.91 -5.94 27.50
C ASP A 15 -6.09 -5.47 26.63
N HIS A 16 -5.88 -5.39 25.31
CA HIS A 16 -6.91 -5.11 24.31
C HIS A 16 -7.55 -6.38 23.71
N GLY A 17 -7.36 -7.54 24.33
CA GLY A 17 -7.93 -8.81 23.91
C GLY A 17 -7.25 -9.45 22.68
N VAL A 18 -6.09 -8.95 22.27
CA VAL A 18 -5.34 -9.50 21.13
C VAL A 18 -4.55 -10.73 21.55
N VAL A 19 -4.79 -11.85 20.89
CA VAL A 19 -4.05 -13.11 21.08
C VAL A 19 -3.06 -13.29 19.94
N VAL A 20 -1.78 -13.46 20.26
CA VAL A 20 -0.71 -13.67 19.28
C VAL A 20 -0.53 -15.16 19.03
N LEU A 21 -0.97 -15.65 17.87
CA LEU A 21 -0.76 -17.02 17.42
C LEU A 21 0.62 -17.16 16.76
N ARG A 22 1.38 -18.16 17.22
CA ARG A 22 2.71 -18.48 16.69
C ARG A 22 2.59 -19.49 15.56
N GLY A 23 2.44 -19.02 14.33
CA GLY A 23 2.22 -19.85 13.13
C GLY A 23 3.33 -20.89 12.84
N TRP A 24 4.49 -20.75 13.48
CA TRP A 24 5.61 -21.72 13.42
C TRP A 24 5.56 -22.79 14.52
N HIS A 25 4.65 -22.67 15.49
CA HIS A 25 4.59 -23.61 16.60
C HIS A 25 4.16 -25.01 16.12
N GLY A 26 4.90 -26.04 16.53
CA GLY A 26 4.68 -27.41 16.03
C GLY A 26 3.28 -27.97 16.31
N ALA A 27 2.65 -27.59 17.43
CA ALA A 27 1.27 -28.02 17.72
C ALA A 27 0.28 -27.44 16.68
N LEU A 28 0.40 -26.16 16.33
CA LEU A 28 -0.45 -25.51 15.31
C LEU A 28 -0.18 -26.12 13.93
N LYS A 29 1.08 -26.40 13.61
CA LYS A 29 1.45 -27.07 12.34
C LYS A 29 0.84 -28.47 12.24
N ARG A 30 0.86 -29.24 13.31
CA ARG A 30 0.22 -30.58 13.36
C ARG A 30 -1.28 -30.52 13.27
N SER A 31 -1.94 -29.55 13.93
CA SER A 31 -3.41 -29.41 13.89
C SER A 31 -3.94 -29.02 12.51
N THR A 32 -3.10 -28.51 11.61
CA THR A 32 -3.47 -28.09 10.26
C THR A 32 -2.88 -28.98 9.16
N ALA A 33 -2.31 -30.11 9.55
CA ALA A 33 -1.64 -31.07 8.66
C ALA A 33 -2.59 -31.63 7.59
N ASP A 34 -3.80 -31.97 7.98
CA ASP A 34 -4.85 -32.49 7.10
C ASP A 34 -5.24 -31.50 5.99
N VAL A 35 -5.27 -30.21 6.27
CA VAL A 35 -5.52 -29.15 5.28
C VAL A 35 -4.37 -29.10 4.26
N LEU A 36 -3.11 -29.15 4.71
CA LEU A 36 -1.95 -29.12 3.82
C LEU A 36 -1.91 -30.37 2.94
N LEU A 37 -2.15 -31.56 3.52
CA LEU A 37 -2.23 -32.81 2.76
C LEU A 37 -3.41 -32.82 1.79
N GLY A 38 -4.58 -32.36 2.20
CA GLY A 38 -5.73 -32.21 1.35
C GLY A 38 -5.45 -31.31 0.15
N ALA A 39 -4.74 -30.20 0.37
CA ALA A 39 -4.34 -29.29 -0.69
C ALA A 39 -3.30 -29.91 -1.64
N LEU A 40 -2.37 -30.74 -1.16
CA LEU A 40 -1.43 -31.46 -2.00
C LEU A 40 -2.12 -32.54 -2.84
N ARG A 41 -2.98 -33.36 -2.23
CA ARG A 41 -3.73 -34.43 -2.92
C ARG A 41 -4.62 -33.91 -4.03
N ARG A 42 -5.16 -32.69 -3.87
CA ARG A 42 -6.08 -32.05 -4.80
C ARG A 42 -5.47 -30.89 -5.57
N ALA A 43 -4.12 -30.82 -5.63
CA ALA A 43 -3.42 -29.61 -6.11
C ALA A 43 -3.87 -29.15 -7.51
N GLY A 44 -4.03 -30.08 -8.46
CA GLY A 44 -4.49 -29.73 -9.82
C GLY A 44 -5.94 -29.27 -9.87
N GLU A 45 -6.84 -29.91 -9.08
CA GLU A 45 -8.24 -29.50 -8.97
C GLU A 45 -8.36 -28.07 -8.39
N LEU A 46 -7.64 -27.81 -7.30
CA LEU A 46 -7.67 -26.51 -6.63
C LEU A 46 -7.06 -25.41 -7.51
N ASP A 47 -5.98 -25.67 -8.24
CA ASP A 47 -5.39 -24.71 -9.18
C ASP A 47 -6.37 -24.37 -10.32
N ALA A 48 -7.07 -25.35 -10.87
CA ALA A 48 -8.10 -25.12 -11.89
C ALA A 48 -9.30 -24.32 -11.36
N ALA A 49 -9.77 -24.63 -10.14
CA ALA A 49 -10.86 -23.91 -9.50
C ALA A 49 -10.50 -22.44 -9.22
N LEU A 50 -9.27 -22.20 -8.74
CA LEU A 50 -8.76 -20.84 -8.52
C LEU A 50 -8.58 -20.07 -9.83
N ALA A 51 -8.14 -20.73 -10.91
CA ALA A 51 -8.03 -20.12 -12.24
C ALA A 51 -9.40 -19.68 -12.80
N ALA A 52 -10.42 -20.50 -12.60
CA ALA A 52 -11.80 -20.16 -12.97
C ALA A 52 -12.32 -18.94 -12.18
N GLU A 53 -12.11 -18.93 -10.86
CA GLU A 53 -12.47 -17.79 -9.99
C GLU A 53 -11.73 -16.50 -10.38
N ALA A 54 -10.42 -16.58 -10.63
CA ALA A 54 -9.63 -15.45 -11.07
C ALA A 54 -10.13 -14.86 -12.40
N THR A 55 -10.59 -15.73 -13.31
CA THR A 55 -11.19 -15.33 -14.59
C THR A 55 -12.54 -14.63 -14.36
N ALA A 56 -13.39 -15.18 -13.48
CA ALA A 56 -14.66 -14.57 -13.12
C ALA A 56 -14.52 -13.20 -12.46
N LEU A 57 -13.56 -13.05 -11.54
CA LEU A 57 -13.25 -11.79 -10.88
C LEU A 57 -12.80 -10.73 -11.90
N ARG A 58 -11.88 -11.07 -12.79
CA ARG A 58 -11.42 -10.14 -13.86
C ARG A 58 -12.55 -9.77 -14.80
N GLY A 59 -13.40 -10.73 -15.16
CA GLY A 59 -14.60 -10.47 -15.97
C GLY A 59 -15.62 -9.52 -15.31
N ALA A 60 -15.63 -9.49 -13.98
CA ALA A 60 -16.41 -8.55 -13.16
C ALA A 60 -15.68 -7.22 -12.88
N GLY A 61 -14.55 -6.94 -13.53
CA GLY A 61 -13.74 -5.74 -13.32
C GLY A 61 -13.00 -5.69 -11.97
N ARG A 62 -12.81 -6.84 -11.32
CA ARG A 62 -12.09 -6.94 -10.03
C ARG A 62 -10.69 -7.51 -10.21
N GLU A 63 -9.80 -7.14 -9.31
CA GLU A 63 -8.43 -7.64 -9.31
C GLU A 63 -8.36 -9.09 -8.83
N ALA A 64 -7.47 -9.87 -9.46
CA ALA A 64 -7.04 -11.20 -9.02
C ALA A 64 -5.51 -11.21 -9.00
N PRO A 65 -4.89 -10.68 -7.91
CA PRO A 65 -3.45 -10.35 -7.90
C PRO A 65 -2.54 -11.57 -7.81
N VAL A 66 -3.05 -12.72 -7.36
CA VAL A 66 -2.25 -13.95 -7.28
C VAL A 66 -2.41 -14.77 -8.55
N GLU A 67 -1.29 -15.08 -9.20
CA GLU A 67 -1.28 -15.97 -10.36
C GLU A 67 -1.61 -17.41 -9.97
N VAL A 68 -2.54 -18.00 -10.70
CA VAL A 68 -3.08 -19.36 -10.55
C VAL A 68 -3.27 -20.01 -11.93
N GLY A 69 -3.54 -21.31 -11.99
CA GLY A 69 -3.70 -22.03 -13.25
C GLY A 69 -2.35 -22.33 -13.94
N ASN A 70 -1.26 -22.30 -13.20
CA ASN A 70 0.11 -22.50 -13.70
C ASN A 70 0.79 -23.78 -13.17
N GLY A 71 0.00 -24.67 -12.56
CA GLY A 71 0.48 -25.95 -12.02
C GLY A 71 1.27 -25.81 -10.71
N LEU A 72 1.19 -24.68 -10.02
CA LEU A 72 1.83 -24.49 -8.73
C LEU A 72 0.90 -24.92 -7.59
N ALA A 73 1.41 -25.79 -6.71
CA ALA A 73 0.70 -26.20 -5.51
C ALA A 73 0.55 -25.02 -4.53
N LEU A 74 -0.47 -25.11 -3.67
CA LEU A 74 -0.75 -24.13 -2.63
C LEU A 74 0.13 -24.31 -1.38
N VAL A 75 0.90 -25.38 -1.32
CA VAL A 75 1.85 -25.70 -0.26
C VAL A 75 3.28 -25.40 -0.71
N MET A 76 4.06 -24.87 0.20
CA MET A 76 5.48 -24.58 0.03
C MET A 76 6.32 -25.49 0.93
N VAL A 77 7.52 -25.84 0.50
CA VAL A 77 8.47 -26.64 1.27
C VAL A 77 9.71 -25.82 1.62
N GLU A 78 10.21 -25.96 2.83
CA GLU A 78 11.51 -25.44 3.27
C GLU A 78 12.60 -26.46 2.91
N GLY A 79 13.52 -26.07 2.05
CA GLY A 79 14.68 -26.85 1.64
C GLY A 79 15.99 -26.12 1.91
N ALA A 80 17.10 -26.62 1.41
CA ALA A 80 18.43 -26.03 1.58
C ALA A 80 18.52 -24.58 1.05
N SER A 81 17.71 -24.23 0.04
CA SER A 81 17.62 -22.89 -0.56
C SER A 81 16.53 -22.00 0.08
N GLY A 82 16.05 -22.37 1.27
CA GLY A 82 14.93 -21.72 1.95
C GLY A 82 13.58 -22.18 1.40
N ARG A 83 12.54 -21.42 1.71
CA ARG A 83 11.15 -21.72 1.37
C ARG A 83 10.90 -21.65 -0.13
N ASP A 84 10.47 -22.77 -0.76
CA ASP A 84 10.25 -22.89 -2.19
C ASP A 84 8.85 -23.41 -2.53
N ARG A 85 8.34 -23.02 -3.70
CA ARG A 85 7.03 -23.44 -4.22
C ARG A 85 7.16 -24.81 -4.90
N LEU A 86 6.16 -25.65 -4.67
CA LEU A 86 6.02 -26.93 -5.37
C LEU A 86 5.27 -26.74 -6.67
N ARG A 87 5.79 -27.33 -7.76
CA ARG A 87 5.10 -27.50 -9.04
C ARG A 87 4.57 -28.91 -9.13
N VAL A 88 3.35 -29.07 -9.59
CA VAL A 88 2.73 -30.37 -9.86
C VAL A 88 3.18 -30.82 -11.26
N GLU A 89 3.91 -31.91 -11.37
CA GLU A 89 4.29 -32.51 -12.65
C GLU A 89 3.36 -33.68 -13.05
N ALA A 90 2.86 -34.41 -12.04
CA ALA A 90 1.90 -35.50 -12.20
C ALA A 90 1.06 -35.57 -10.90
N ALA A 91 0.02 -36.39 -10.88
CA ALA A 91 -0.94 -36.51 -9.77
C ALA A 91 -0.31 -36.69 -8.37
N SER A 92 0.90 -37.26 -8.30
CA SER A 92 1.62 -37.51 -7.04
C SER A 92 3.07 -37.06 -7.07
N ARG A 93 3.49 -36.30 -8.09
CA ARG A 93 4.89 -35.88 -8.27
C ARG A 93 4.96 -34.34 -8.22
N PHE A 94 5.79 -33.84 -7.34
CA PHE A 94 6.01 -32.45 -7.10
C PHE A 94 7.50 -32.10 -7.27
N VAL A 95 7.79 -30.93 -7.84
CA VAL A 95 9.15 -30.44 -8.02
C VAL A 95 9.24 -29.03 -7.48
N THR A 96 10.25 -28.74 -6.68
CA THR A 96 10.49 -27.38 -6.20
C THR A 96 10.89 -26.47 -7.36
N ARG A 97 10.32 -25.27 -7.38
CA ARG A 97 10.47 -24.34 -8.51
C ARG A 97 11.91 -23.85 -8.70
N ARG A 98 12.66 -23.63 -7.61
CA ARG A 98 14.01 -23.05 -7.65
C ARG A 98 15.11 -24.11 -7.51
N SER A 99 14.95 -25.03 -6.57
CA SER A 99 15.99 -26.03 -6.27
C SER A 99 15.90 -27.27 -7.14
N GLY A 100 14.75 -27.54 -7.78
CA GLY A 100 14.58 -28.76 -8.61
C GLY A 100 14.45 -30.04 -7.79
N GLU A 101 14.29 -29.96 -6.46
CA GLU A 101 14.07 -31.16 -5.63
C GLU A 101 12.74 -31.82 -5.98
N VAL A 102 12.77 -33.15 -6.05
CA VAL A 102 11.60 -33.97 -6.42
C VAL A 102 11.03 -34.63 -5.18
N PHE A 103 9.72 -34.50 -5.01
CA PHE A 103 8.96 -35.15 -3.96
C PHE A 103 7.80 -35.94 -4.57
N ASP A 104 7.51 -37.09 -4.04
CA ASP A 104 6.23 -37.73 -4.17
C ASP A 104 5.32 -37.34 -2.99
N LEU A 105 4.04 -37.69 -3.10
CA LEU A 105 3.07 -37.36 -2.04
C LEU A 105 3.46 -38.03 -0.71
N ALA A 106 3.94 -39.27 -0.75
CA ALA A 106 4.35 -40.02 0.43
C ALA A 106 5.56 -39.39 1.13
N ALA A 107 6.50 -38.81 0.36
CA ALA A 107 7.63 -38.07 0.92
C ALA A 107 7.16 -36.79 1.63
N LEU A 108 6.20 -36.04 1.03
CA LEU A 108 5.61 -34.83 1.66
C LEU A 108 4.79 -35.18 2.90
N GLU A 109 4.09 -36.33 2.90
CA GLU A 109 3.38 -36.82 4.08
C GLU A 109 4.35 -37.15 5.23
N ARG A 110 5.49 -37.78 4.92
CA ARG A 110 6.54 -38.00 5.94
C ARG A 110 7.13 -36.71 6.47
N VAL A 111 7.49 -35.79 5.58
CA VAL A 111 7.97 -34.45 6.00
C VAL A 111 6.98 -33.79 6.93
N LEU A 112 5.69 -33.84 6.64
CA LEU A 112 4.67 -33.25 7.49
C LEU A 112 4.54 -33.96 8.85
N GLY A 113 4.76 -35.27 8.91
CA GLY A 113 4.74 -36.04 10.17
C GLY A 113 5.96 -35.81 11.03
N GLU A 114 7.14 -35.76 10.42
CA GLU A 114 8.43 -35.70 11.12
C GLU A 114 8.93 -34.28 11.34
N GLU A 115 8.78 -33.40 10.34
CA GLU A 115 9.28 -32.02 10.31
C GLU A 115 8.17 -31.06 9.83
N PRO A 116 7.03 -30.93 10.54
CA PRO A 116 5.86 -30.18 10.06
C PRO A 116 6.15 -28.68 9.80
N GLU A 117 7.19 -28.14 10.42
CA GLU A 117 7.64 -26.75 10.20
C GLU A 117 8.15 -26.51 8.79
N ARG A 118 8.63 -27.56 8.09
CA ARG A 118 9.12 -27.45 6.71
C ARG A 118 8.00 -27.20 5.70
N LEU A 119 6.77 -27.58 6.00
CA LEU A 119 5.64 -27.31 5.11
C LEU A 119 4.86 -26.09 5.58
N SER A 120 4.39 -25.30 4.62
CA SER A 120 3.64 -24.10 4.91
C SER A 120 2.68 -23.74 3.76
N PRO A 121 1.50 -23.12 4.08
CA PRO A 121 0.60 -22.67 3.05
C PRO A 121 1.18 -21.46 2.30
N ASN A 122 0.81 -21.32 1.02
CA ASN A 122 1.01 -20.06 0.30
C ASN A 122 -0.02 -19.00 0.75
N VAL A 123 0.02 -17.82 0.13
CA VAL A 123 -0.84 -16.69 0.47
C VAL A 123 -2.34 -16.99 0.30
N LEU A 124 -2.74 -17.83 -0.65
CA LEU A 124 -4.15 -18.20 -0.88
C LEU A 124 -4.65 -19.28 0.07
N LEU A 125 -3.80 -20.25 0.44
CA LEU A 125 -4.19 -21.34 1.34
C LEU A 125 -4.13 -20.91 2.81
N ARG A 126 -3.30 -19.91 3.16
CA ARG A 126 -3.12 -19.46 4.53
C ARG A 126 -4.42 -19.07 5.25
N PRO A 127 -5.35 -18.29 4.66
CA PRO A 127 -6.61 -17.95 5.33
C PRO A 127 -7.47 -19.18 5.65
N LEU A 128 -7.43 -20.21 4.80
CA LEU A 128 -8.13 -21.46 5.05
C LEU A 128 -7.52 -22.23 6.23
N VAL A 129 -6.17 -22.32 6.27
CA VAL A 129 -5.42 -22.96 7.37
C VAL A 129 -5.71 -22.23 8.69
N GLU A 130 -5.76 -20.90 8.68
CA GLU A 130 -6.10 -20.08 9.85
C GLU A 130 -7.54 -20.34 10.31
N ALA A 131 -8.50 -20.34 9.40
CA ALA A 131 -9.91 -20.60 9.71
C ALA A 131 -10.16 -22.04 10.18
N HIS A 132 -9.35 -23.01 9.74
CA HIS A 132 -9.39 -24.38 10.20
C HIS A 132 -8.82 -24.51 11.64
N ALA A 133 -7.74 -23.79 11.92
CA ALA A 133 -7.07 -23.84 13.23
C ALA A 133 -7.84 -23.13 14.34
N VAL A 134 -8.52 -22.03 14.00
CA VAL A 134 -9.30 -21.20 14.94
C VAL A 134 -10.61 -20.75 14.28
N PRO A 135 -11.74 -20.72 15.03
CA PRO A 135 -13.02 -20.31 14.50
C PRO A 135 -12.97 -18.81 14.13
N THR A 136 -12.70 -18.54 12.85
CA THR A 136 -12.52 -17.18 12.33
C THR A 136 -13.81 -16.67 11.72
N VAL A 137 -14.39 -15.63 12.31
CA VAL A 137 -15.64 -14.98 11.82
C VAL A 137 -15.31 -13.93 10.75
N ALA A 138 -14.28 -13.11 10.98
CA ALA A 138 -13.85 -12.07 10.07
C ALA A 138 -12.34 -12.13 9.86
N TYR A 139 -11.89 -11.74 8.66
CA TYR A 139 -10.47 -11.59 8.30
C TYR A 139 -10.19 -10.12 8.01
N ILE A 140 -9.46 -9.48 8.93
CA ILE A 140 -9.10 -8.07 8.81
C ILE A 140 -7.87 -7.95 7.93
N GLY A 141 -8.00 -7.28 6.78
CA GLY A 141 -6.94 -7.18 5.79
C GLY A 141 -6.78 -5.80 5.17
N GLY A 142 -5.58 -5.52 4.69
CA GLY A 142 -5.32 -4.35 3.85
C GLY A 142 -5.85 -4.55 2.42
N PRO A 143 -5.82 -3.49 1.56
CA PRO A 143 -6.40 -3.58 0.21
C PRO A 143 -5.88 -4.75 -0.63
N GLY A 144 -4.56 -4.99 -0.62
CA GLY A 144 -3.96 -6.13 -1.33
C GLY A 144 -4.38 -7.49 -0.76
N GLU A 145 -4.59 -7.57 0.57
CA GLU A 145 -5.09 -8.78 1.22
C GLU A 145 -6.54 -9.05 0.86
N LEU A 146 -7.40 -8.04 0.89
CA LEU A 146 -8.78 -8.14 0.47
C LEU A 146 -8.91 -8.56 -0.99
N ALA A 147 -8.01 -8.08 -1.86
CA ALA A 147 -7.97 -8.45 -3.26
C ALA A 147 -7.67 -9.96 -3.46
N TYR A 148 -6.65 -10.53 -2.80
CA TYR A 148 -6.39 -11.96 -2.94
C TYR A 148 -7.37 -12.83 -2.15
N LEU A 149 -7.92 -12.35 -1.04
CA LEU A 149 -8.98 -13.05 -0.33
C LEU A 149 -10.21 -13.27 -1.21
N ALA A 150 -10.50 -12.36 -2.13
CA ALA A 150 -11.57 -12.54 -3.10
C ALA A 150 -11.39 -13.83 -3.92
N GLN A 151 -10.15 -14.24 -4.22
CA GLN A 151 -9.84 -15.47 -4.98
C GLN A 151 -10.04 -16.76 -4.17
N THR A 152 -10.13 -16.70 -2.83
CA THR A 152 -10.09 -17.91 -1.98
C THR A 152 -11.42 -18.66 -1.85
N GLY A 153 -12.52 -18.13 -2.38
CA GLY A 153 -13.84 -18.76 -2.30
C GLY A 153 -13.88 -20.25 -2.62
N PRO A 154 -13.31 -20.68 -3.77
CA PRO A 154 -13.26 -22.09 -4.14
C PRO A 154 -12.53 -23.00 -3.14
N LEU A 155 -11.52 -22.47 -2.43
CA LEU A 155 -10.79 -23.25 -1.41
C LEU A 155 -11.69 -23.54 -0.21
N PHE A 156 -12.38 -22.53 0.31
CA PHE A 156 -13.32 -22.72 1.42
C PHE A 156 -14.44 -23.70 1.07
N ALA A 157 -15.00 -23.59 -0.13
CA ALA A 157 -16.02 -24.52 -0.63
C ALA A 157 -15.45 -25.96 -0.74
N ALA A 158 -14.25 -26.11 -1.27
CA ALA A 158 -13.61 -27.42 -1.45
C ALA A 158 -13.32 -28.15 -0.13
N PHE A 159 -13.07 -27.41 0.96
CA PHE A 159 -12.80 -27.97 2.29
C PHE A 159 -14.01 -27.93 3.22
N GLY A 160 -15.18 -27.44 2.74
CA GLY A 160 -16.40 -27.40 3.55
C GLY A 160 -16.32 -26.45 4.75
N LEU A 161 -15.45 -25.43 4.69
CA LEU A 161 -15.29 -24.46 5.77
C LEU A 161 -16.06 -23.16 5.47
N PRO A 162 -16.67 -22.52 6.49
CA PRO A 162 -17.25 -21.21 6.32
C PRO A 162 -16.15 -20.20 6.02
N ARG A 163 -16.40 -19.34 5.01
CA ARG A 163 -15.46 -18.28 4.65
C ARG A 163 -15.61 -17.10 5.61
N PRO A 164 -14.53 -16.65 6.26
CA PRO A 164 -14.55 -15.44 7.06
C PRO A 164 -14.95 -14.21 6.25
N VAL A 165 -15.62 -13.25 6.88
CA VAL A 165 -15.98 -11.98 6.25
C VAL A 165 -14.72 -11.15 6.02
N PRO A 166 -14.37 -10.84 4.76
CA PRO A 166 -13.23 -9.96 4.50
C PRO A 166 -13.54 -8.55 4.99
N THR A 167 -12.77 -8.05 5.92
CA THR A 167 -13.00 -6.76 6.60
C THR A 167 -11.80 -5.84 6.38
N PRO A 168 -11.99 -4.59 5.92
CA PRO A 168 -10.88 -3.67 5.75
C PRO A 168 -10.29 -3.29 7.11
N ARG A 169 -8.96 -3.38 7.21
CA ARG A 169 -8.26 -2.91 8.42
C ARG A 169 -8.32 -1.40 8.54
N LEU A 170 -8.21 -0.88 9.76
CA LEU A 170 -7.92 0.52 9.98
C LEU A 170 -6.62 0.90 9.25
N SER A 171 -6.65 2.01 8.53
CA SER A 171 -5.49 2.66 7.91
C SER A 171 -5.54 4.14 8.24
N GLY A 172 -4.40 4.71 8.63
CA GLY A 172 -4.37 6.11 9.05
C GLY A 172 -2.96 6.64 9.26
N LEU A 173 -2.91 7.91 9.63
CA LEU A 173 -1.69 8.64 9.94
C LEU A 173 -1.75 9.12 11.39
N LEU A 174 -0.71 8.86 12.17
CA LEU A 174 -0.49 9.45 13.49
C LEU A 174 0.17 10.82 13.29
N VAL A 175 -0.60 11.88 13.52
CA VAL A 175 -0.13 13.25 13.35
C VAL A 175 0.15 13.85 14.71
N ASP A 176 1.42 14.13 15.01
CA ASP A 176 1.78 14.81 16.26
C ASP A 176 1.44 16.30 16.20
N ALA A 177 1.25 16.93 17.36
CA ALA A 177 0.88 18.34 17.48
C ALA A 177 1.87 19.32 16.83
N ARG A 178 3.13 18.95 16.64
CA ARG A 178 4.12 19.76 15.94
C ARG A 178 3.93 19.70 14.43
N THR A 179 3.69 18.49 13.92
CA THR A 179 3.39 18.24 12.52
C THR A 179 2.07 18.90 12.14
N ASP A 180 1.04 18.75 12.97
CA ASP A 180 -0.27 19.36 12.78
C ASP A 180 -0.18 20.88 12.65
N ARG A 181 0.44 21.58 13.63
CA ARG A 181 0.70 23.02 13.54
C ARG A 181 1.50 23.44 12.32
N THR A 182 2.33 22.56 11.80
CA THR A 182 3.10 22.83 10.56
C THR A 182 2.18 22.78 9.35
N LEU A 183 1.31 21.76 9.29
CA LEU A 183 0.31 21.60 8.23
C LEU A 183 -0.68 22.74 8.21
N GLU A 184 -1.24 23.13 9.38
CA GLU A 184 -2.13 24.27 9.52
C GLU A 184 -1.50 25.57 8.96
N ARG A 185 -0.25 25.87 9.32
CA ARG A 185 0.47 27.06 8.83
C ARG A 185 0.71 27.05 7.33
N LEU A 186 0.82 25.87 6.74
CA LEU A 186 1.03 25.69 5.31
C LEU A 186 -0.27 25.53 4.53
N GLY A 187 -1.42 25.45 5.20
CA GLY A 187 -2.72 25.20 4.58
C GLY A 187 -2.81 23.83 3.91
N LEU A 188 -2.09 22.82 4.44
CA LEU A 188 -2.01 21.48 3.90
C LEU A 188 -2.79 20.50 4.79
N ALA A 189 -3.47 19.55 4.16
CA ALA A 189 -3.99 18.37 4.85
C ALA A 189 -2.89 17.30 4.99
N PRO A 190 -2.98 16.42 6.01
CA PRO A 190 -2.00 15.33 6.17
C PRO A 190 -1.78 14.49 4.92
N GLY A 191 -2.85 14.17 4.18
CA GLY A 191 -2.80 13.39 2.94
C GLY A 191 -2.09 14.10 1.78
N ASP A 192 -2.00 15.41 1.80
CA ASP A 192 -1.28 16.16 0.76
C ASP A 192 0.20 15.80 0.71
N LEU A 193 0.79 15.41 1.86
CA LEU A 193 2.20 15.03 1.95
C LEU A 193 2.55 13.72 1.21
N ALA A 194 1.55 12.98 0.73
CA ALA A 194 1.77 11.85 -0.17
C ALA A 194 2.34 12.27 -1.52
N ARG A 195 2.11 13.54 -1.92
CA ARG A 195 2.63 14.10 -3.18
C ARG A 195 4.16 14.22 -3.13
N SER A 196 4.76 14.26 -4.30
CA SER A 196 6.21 14.45 -4.42
C SER A 196 6.62 15.82 -3.86
N GLU A 197 7.87 15.92 -3.42
CA GLU A 197 8.43 17.17 -2.89
C GLU A 197 8.37 18.31 -3.91
N HIS A 198 8.50 17.97 -5.20
CA HIS A 198 8.38 18.93 -6.30
C HIS A 198 6.94 19.47 -6.45
N GLU A 199 5.95 18.62 -6.34
CA GLU A 199 4.53 19.01 -6.39
C GLU A 199 4.11 19.82 -5.17
N LEU A 200 4.58 19.44 -3.99
CA LEU A 200 4.37 20.19 -2.75
C LEU A 200 5.07 21.55 -2.77
N ALA A 201 6.26 21.61 -3.31
CA ALA A 201 7.00 22.85 -3.46
C ALA A 201 6.35 23.81 -4.49
N GLY A 202 5.58 23.29 -5.44
CA GLY A 202 4.87 24.08 -6.44
C GLY A 202 3.57 24.70 -5.95
N ALA A 203 2.85 24.04 -5.04
CA ALA A 203 1.52 24.48 -4.58
C ALA A 203 1.57 25.66 -3.58
N PRO A 204 2.37 25.63 -2.49
CA PRO A 204 2.48 26.75 -1.56
C PRO A 204 3.26 27.96 -2.11
N LEU A 205 4.06 27.78 -3.14
CA LEU A 205 4.99 28.78 -3.66
C LEU A 205 4.37 29.72 -4.70
N LYS A 206 3.27 29.34 -5.35
CA LYS A 206 2.48 30.28 -6.15
C LYS A 206 1.83 31.35 -5.26
N ASP A 207 1.42 30.97 -4.06
CA ASP A 207 0.83 31.88 -3.07
C ASP A 207 1.88 32.58 -2.20
N ALA A 208 3.16 32.23 -2.32
CA ALA A 208 4.24 32.78 -1.50
C ALA A 208 5.00 33.95 -2.15
N LEU A 209 4.74 34.31 -3.39
CA LEU A 209 5.15 35.61 -3.91
C LEU A 209 4.40 36.70 -3.11
N PRO A 210 5.09 37.67 -2.49
CA PRO A 210 4.42 38.81 -1.88
C PRO A 210 3.45 39.41 -2.89
N ALA A 211 2.23 39.77 -2.47
CA ALA A 211 1.20 40.32 -3.36
C ALA A 211 1.72 41.40 -4.31
N PRO A 212 2.57 42.34 -3.88
CA PRO A 212 3.14 43.36 -4.78
C PRO A 212 4.01 42.75 -5.90
N ALA A 213 4.74 41.65 -5.63
CA ALA A 213 5.59 41.00 -6.64
C ALA A 213 4.77 40.21 -7.65
N ALA A 214 3.73 39.51 -7.18
CA ALA A 214 2.79 38.79 -8.03
C ALA A 214 2.02 39.76 -8.95
N GLU A 215 1.51 40.87 -8.39
CA GLU A 215 0.80 41.92 -9.13
C GLU A 215 1.71 42.57 -10.20
N ALA A 216 2.95 42.89 -9.84
CA ALA A 216 3.95 43.44 -10.79
C ALA A 216 4.24 42.47 -11.94
N LEU A 217 4.38 41.19 -11.64
CA LEU A 217 4.63 40.16 -12.67
C LEU A 217 3.42 40.00 -13.62
N GLU A 218 2.21 40.00 -13.09
CA GLU A 218 1.00 39.95 -13.92
C GLU A 218 0.76 41.26 -14.71
N ALA A 219 1.10 42.40 -14.15
CA ALA A 219 1.07 43.68 -14.87
C ALA A 219 2.07 43.65 -16.05
N LEU A 220 3.27 43.17 -15.84
CA LEU A 220 4.26 42.98 -16.90
C LEU A 220 3.75 42.05 -18.02
N ARG A 221 3.19 40.91 -17.64
CA ARG A 221 2.61 39.96 -18.61
C ARG A 221 1.47 40.58 -19.41
N ARG A 222 0.61 41.38 -18.80
CA ARG A 222 -0.45 42.11 -19.50
C ARG A 222 0.13 43.14 -20.47
N ALA A 223 1.12 43.92 -20.01
CA ALA A 223 1.77 44.93 -20.89
C ALA A 223 2.44 44.28 -22.09
N LEU A 224 3.17 43.16 -21.91
CA LEU A 224 3.76 42.40 -22.99
C LEU A 224 2.69 41.90 -23.99
N ARG A 225 1.62 41.28 -23.51
CA ARG A 225 0.54 40.79 -24.37
C ARG A 225 -0.07 41.92 -25.18
N ASN A 226 -0.36 43.06 -24.53
CA ASN A 226 -0.96 44.20 -25.17
C ASN A 226 -0.01 44.86 -26.21
N GLY A 227 1.26 45.10 -25.82
CA GLY A 227 2.26 45.72 -26.71
C GLY A 227 2.56 44.87 -27.93
N PHE A 228 2.80 43.58 -27.74
CA PHE A 228 2.98 42.68 -28.87
C PHE A 228 1.73 42.48 -29.74
N GLY A 229 0.53 42.51 -29.14
CA GLY A 229 -0.73 42.46 -29.90
C GLY A 229 -0.97 43.70 -30.75
N SER A 230 -0.58 44.88 -30.28
CA SER A 230 -0.59 46.10 -31.09
C SER A 230 0.45 46.04 -32.24
N LEU A 231 1.67 45.65 -31.90
CA LEU A 231 2.75 45.51 -32.87
C LEU A 231 2.41 44.48 -33.98
N ALA A 232 1.76 43.37 -33.64
CA ALA A 232 1.37 42.37 -34.63
C ALA A 232 0.38 42.94 -35.65
N ARG A 233 -0.56 43.77 -35.23
CA ARG A 233 -1.52 44.42 -36.13
C ARG A 233 -0.83 45.38 -37.11
N GLU A 234 0.10 46.19 -36.64
CA GLU A 234 0.86 47.12 -37.47
C GLU A 234 1.80 46.34 -38.44
N ALA A 235 2.47 45.31 -37.93
CA ALA A 235 3.37 44.47 -38.72
C ALA A 235 2.62 43.74 -39.85
N ALA A 236 1.42 43.23 -39.60
CA ALA A 236 0.58 42.63 -40.65
C ALA A 236 0.19 43.60 -41.76
N GLY A 237 0.08 44.91 -41.45
CA GLY A 237 -0.13 45.97 -42.46
C GLY A 237 1.10 46.24 -43.32
N ILE A 238 2.30 45.90 -42.86
CA ILE A 238 3.55 46.05 -43.62
C ILE A 238 3.81 44.78 -44.45
N ASP A 239 3.77 43.62 -43.82
CA ASP A 239 3.93 42.31 -44.46
C ASP A 239 3.28 41.23 -43.59
N ALA A 240 2.36 40.44 -44.18
CA ALA A 240 1.63 39.38 -43.46
C ALA A 240 2.54 38.31 -42.85
N THR A 241 3.76 38.10 -43.37
CA THR A 241 4.73 37.13 -42.82
C THR A 241 5.35 37.57 -41.51
N LEU A 242 5.33 38.88 -41.19
CA LEU A 242 5.88 39.45 -39.97
C LEU A 242 5.04 39.14 -38.73
N GLU A 243 3.77 38.78 -38.90
CA GLU A 243 2.89 38.39 -37.80
C GLU A 243 3.49 37.25 -36.96
N ARG A 244 3.98 36.19 -37.66
CA ARG A 244 4.63 35.03 -36.99
C ARG A 244 5.90 35.42 -36.25
N THR A 245 6.67 36.39 -36.80
CA THR A 245 7.90 36.88 -36.15
C THR A 245 7.55 37.59 -34.84
N VAL A 246 6.53 38.45 -34.84
CA VAL A 246 6.06 39.16 -33.66
C VAL A 246 5.45 38.20 -32.64
N GLU A 247 4.71 37.18 -33.07
CA GLU A 247 4.19 36.13 -32.17
C GLU A 247 5.29 35.32 -31.52
N SER A 248 6.33 34.96 -32.28
CA SER A 248 7.51 34.27 -31.75
C SER A 248 8.21 35.12 -30.68
N ALA A 249 8.45 36.41 -30.95
CA ALA A 249 9.03 37.35 -30.00
C ALA A 249 8.16 37.51 -28.74
N ARG A 250 6.83 37.59 -28.89
CA ARG A 250 5.88 37.59 -27.76
C ARG A 250 6.02 36.36 -26.88
N ASN A 251 6.04 35.16 -27.49
CA ASN A 251 6.14 33.91 -26.79
C ASN A 251 7.48 33.80 -26.05
N GLN A 252 8.57 34.26 -26.62
CA GLN A 252 9.88 34.34 -26.01
C GLN A 252 9.89 35.32 -24.82
N ALA A 253 9.32 36.51 -24.97
CA ALA A 253 9.20 37.50 -23.91
C ALA A 253 8.35 36.98 -22.72
N LEU A 254 7.23 36.35 -23.01
CA LEU A 254 6.40 35.70 -21.99
C LEU A 254 7.11 34.49 -21.33
N GLY A 255 7.92 33.74 -22.10
CA GLY A 255 8.81 32.72 -21.57
C GLY A 255 9.82 33.29 -20.58
N GLY A 256 10.41 34.44 -20.88
CA GLY A 256 11.30 35.18 -19.98
C GLY A 256 10.67 35.54 -18.65
N THR A 257 9.36 35.91 -18.64
CA THR A 257 8.68 36.20 -17.37
C THR A 257 8.49 34.95 -16.50
N ARG A 258 8.34 33.76 -17.09
CA ARG A 258 8.28 32.50 -16.35
C ARG A 258 9.62 32.17 -15.71
N GLU A 259 10.73 32.43 -16.38
CA GLU A 259 12.07 32.24 -15.83
C GLU A 259 12.35 33.22 -14.68
N VAL A 260 11.87 34.46 -14.78
CA VAL A 260 11.93 35.44 -13.67
C VAL A 260 11.11 34.94 -12.48
N GLU A 261 9.87 34.51 -12.68
CA GLU A 261 9.02 33.94 -11.64
C GLU A 261 9.72 32.75 -10.94
N LYS A 262 10.26 31.81 -11.71
CA LYS A 262 11.01 30.67 -11.22
C LYS A 262 12.23 31.09 -10.36
N LYS A 263 12.96 32.12 -10.78
CA LYS A 263 14.09 32.66 -10.02
C LYS A 263 13.65 33.36 -8.74
N LEU A 264 12.57 34.13 -8.76
CA LEU A 264 11.99 34.77 -7.60
C LEU A 264 11.52 33.71 -6.58
N LEU A 265 10.80 32.69 -7.04
CA LEU A 265 10.38 31.56 -6.23
C LEU A 265 11.59 30.80 -5.66
N ALA A 266 12.63 30.58 -6.43
CA ALA A 266 13.86 29.95 -5.96
C ALA A 266 14.64 30.79 -4.95
N ALA A 267 14.59 32.11 -5.06
CA ALA A 267 15.16 33.03 -4.06
C ALA A 267 14.35 33.02 -2.75
N LEU A 268 13.03 33.04 -2.83
CA LEU A 268 12.16 32.89 -1.68
C LEU A 268 12.33 31.52 -0.99
N ARG A 269 12.55 30.47 -1.76
CA ARG A 269 12.89 29.13 -1.22
C ARG A 269 14.17 29.16 -0.37
N ARG A 270 15.21 29.83 -0.82
CA ARG A 270 16.47 29.97 -0.07
C ARG A 270 16.32 30.76 1.21
N THR A 271 15.50 31.81 1.19
CA THR A 271 15.21 32.62 2.38
C THR A 271 14.29 31.92 3.37
N ASN A 272 13.49 30.94 2.91
CA ASN A 272 12.55 30.18 3.73
C ASN A 272 13.04 28.77 4.10
N ASP A 273 14.35 28.54 4.23
CA ASP A 273 14.96 27.26 4.63
C ASP A 273 14.28 26.61 5.85
N THR A 274 13.78 27.46 6.77
CA THR A 274 13.04 27.00 7.95
C THR A 274 11.69 26.35 7.60
N ALA A 275 10.97 26.90 6.63
CA ALA A 275 9.66 26.36 6.22
C ALA A 275 9.84 25.06 5.42
N HIS A 276 10.81 25.01 4.52
CA HIS A 276 11.16 23.79 3.80
C HIS A 276 11.63 22.67 4.73
N GLY A 277 12.51 23.00 5.69
CA GLY A 277 12.94 22.02 6.67
C GLY A 277 11.80 21.52 7.58
N ARG A 278 10.77 22.34 7.83
CA ARG A 278 9.55 21.90 8.53
C ARG A 278 8.69 20.98 7.67
N LEU A 279 8.48 21.34 6.40
CA LEU A 279 7.72 20.53 5.45
C LEU A 279 8.39 19.18 5.22
N ALA A 280 9.70 19.17 4.98
CA ALA A 280 10.47 17.94 4.82
C ALA A 280 10.37 17.02 6.05
N ARG A 281 10.48 17.59 7.27
CA ARG A 281 10.28 16.82 8.51
C ARG A 281 8.86 16.30 8.66
N ALA A 282 7.85 17.09 8.35
CA ALA A 282 6.44 16.66 8.38
C ALA A 282 6.20 15.52 7.38
N ARG A 283 6.75 15.65 6.18
CA ARG A 283 6.68 14.60 5.14
C ARG A 283 7.38 13.32 5.58
N THR A 284 8.58 13.42 6.11
CA THR A 284 9.31 12.25 6.65
C THR A 284 8.56 11.59 7.81
N ALA A 285 7.85 12.36 8.63
CA ALA A 285 7.05 11.82 9.74
C ALA A 285 5.82 11.05 9.25
N LEU A 286 5.10 11.55 8.24
CA LEU A 286 3.84 10.97 7.77
C LEU A 286 4.01 10.04 6.55
N PHE A 287 5.00 10.33 5.71
CA PHE A 287 5.31 9.58 4.49
C PHE A 287 6.83 9.33 4.39
N PRO A 288 7.43 8.58 5.32
CA PRO A 288 8.84 8.21 5.22
C PRO A 288 9.08 7.45 3.92
N ASP A 289 10.17 7.78 3.22
CA ASP A 289 10.53 7.22 1.91
C ASP A 289 9.40 7.30 0.86
N GLY A 290 8.47 8.24 1.03
CA GLY A 290 7.33 8.42 0.12
C GLY A 290 6.17 7.44 0.34
N HIS A 291 6.23 6.60 1.35
CA HIS A 291 5.18 5.65 1.71
C HIS A 291 4.45 6.08 2.99
N PRO A 292 3.16 5.74 3.18
CA PRO A 292 2.47 5.98 4.43
C PRO A 292 3.24 5.42 5.62
N GLN A 293 3.27 6.15 6.75
CA GLN A 293 4.06 5.75 7.93
C GLN A 293 3.77 4.33 8.41
N GLU A 294 2.54 3.85 8.30
CA GLU A 294 2.14 2.49 8.68
C GLU A 294 2.81 1.38 7.84
N ARG A 295 3.41 1.72 6.69
CA ARG A 295 4.12 0.79 5.82
C ARG A 295 5.62 0.73 6.09
N VAL A 296 6.14 1.73 6.78
CA VAL A 296 7.58 1.89 7.01
C VAL A 296 7.93 1.83 8.49
N LEU A 297 7.09 2.44 9.35
CA LEU A 297 7.33 2.50 10.78
C LEU A 297 6.59 1.37 11.51
N THR A 298 7.20 0.91 12.59
CA THR A 298 6.58 -0.05 13.51
C THR A 298 5.95 0.69 14.69
N LEU A 299 5.03 0.05 15.40
CA LEU A 299 4.44 0.60 16.61
C LEU A 299 5.50 0.94 17.67
N ALA A 300 6.62 0.20 17.70
CA ALA A 300 7.76 0.49 18.59
C ALA A 300 8.33 1.90 18.41
N SER A 301 8.31 2.44 17.20
CA SER A 301 8.76 3.81 16.94
C SER A 301 7.90 4.85 17.63
N PHE A 302 6.60 4.59 17.74
CA PHE A 302 5.64 5.48 18.38
C PHE A 302 5.60 5.28 19.89
N THR A 303 5.64 4.04 20.38
CA THR A 303 5.68 3.77 21.83
C THR A 303 6.96 4.26 22.48
N ALA A 304 8.11 4.18 21.77
CA ALA A 304 9.38 4.76 22.24
C ALA A 304 9.30 6.28 22.38
N ARG A 305 8.50 6.95 21.54
CA ARG A 305 8.38 8.43 21.53
C ARG A 305 7.27 8.95 22.44
N TYR A 306 6.14 8.24 22.51
CA TYR A 306 4.91 8.73 23.16
C TYR A 306 4.45 7.86 24.34
N GLY A 307 5.18 6.79 24.65
CA GLY A 307 4.78 5.82 25.68
C GLY A 307 3.59 4.96 25.28
N GLY A 308 3.00 4.27 26.24
CA GLY A 308 1.84 3.39 26.04
C GLY A 308 0.56 4.10 25.57
N ALA A 309 0.42 5.39 25.83
CA ALA A 309 -0.78 6.16 25.46
C ALA A 309 -1.11 6.11 23.95
N VAL A 310 -0.12 5.88 23.10
CA VAL A 310 -0.36 5.73 21.65
C VAL A 310 -1.17 4.45 21.33
N VAL A 311 -1.03 3.40 22.14
CA VAL A 311 -1.79 2.15 21.95
C VAL A 311 -3.26 2.39 22.24
N GLU A 312 -3.57 3.15 23.30
CA GLU A 312 -4.94 3.54 23.65
C GLU A 312 -5.61 4.36 22.53
N VAL A 313 -4.87 5.31 21.96
CA VAL A 313 -5.36 6.12 20.83
C VAL A 313 -5.66 5.24 19.62
N LEU A 314 -4.79 4.27 19.33
CA LEU A 314 -5.01 3.35 18.22
C LEU A 314 -6.16 2.39 18.47
N ALA A 315 -6.32 1.89 19.70
CA ALA A 315 -7.44 1.04 20.10
C ALA A 315 -8.77 1.78 19.92
N ALA A 316 -8.88 2.99 20.47
CA ALA A 316 -10.09 3.82 20.30
C ALA A 316 -10.39 4.14 18.81
N ALA A 317 -9.36 4.36 18.00
CA ALA A 317 -9.54 4.57 16.56
C ALA A 317 -9.98 3.29 15.83
N ALA A 318 -9.53 2.11 16.28
CA ALA A 318 -9.94 0.82 15.75
C ALA A 318 -11.40 0.51 16.09
N ASP A 319 -11.82 0.79 17.31
CA ASP A 319 -13.22 0.64 17.75
C ASP A 319 -14.14 1.54 16.91
N ALA A 320 -13.81 2.82 16.79
CA ALA A 320 -14.58 3.76 15.97
C ALA A 320 -14.59 3.38 14.46
N HIS A 321 -13.54 2.69 13.98
CA HIS A 321 -13.53 2.15 12.62
C HIS A 321 -14.46 0.95 12.49
N ALA A 322 -14.46 0.05 13.46
CA ALA A 322 -15.34 -1.12 13.52
C ALA A 322 -16.81 -0.69 13.56
N ASP A 323 -17.16 0.28 14.40
CA ASP A 323 -18.53 0.82 14.48
C ASP A 323 -19.00 1.36 13.13
N ARG A 324 -18.19 2.15 12.44
CA ARG A 324 -18.52 2.65 11.09
C ARG A 324 -18.74 1.54 10.07
N LEU A 325 -17.99 0.44 10.16
CA LEU A 325 -18.16 -0.70 9.27
C LEU A 325 -19.47 -1.44 9.55
N LEU A 326 -19.89 -1.54 10.81
CA LEU A 326 -21.15 -2.14 11.21
C LEU A 326 -22.34 -1.27 10.80
N GLU A 327 -22.28 0.03 11.05
CA GLU A 327 -23.33 0.99 10.66
C GLU A 327 -23.51 1.08 9.14
N GLY A 328 -22.42 1.03 8.36
CA GLY A 328 -22.44 1.08 6.90
C GLY A 328 -22.89 -0.21 6.22
N ASN A 329 -23.16 -1.29 6.99
CA ASN A 329 -23.58 -2.58 6.44
C ASN A 329 -25.08 -2.83 6.73
N PRO A 330 -26.00 -2.57 5.78
CA PRO A 330 -27.45 -2.74 5.98
C PRO A 330 -27.90 -4.19 6.21
N ARG A 331 -26.97 -5.16 6.26
CA ARG A 331 -27.23 -6.59 6.53
C ARG A 331 -26.69 -7.04 7.89
N ALA A 332 -26.24 -6.14 8.73
CA ALA A 332 -25.69 -6.44 10.07
C ALA A 332 -26.75 -6.32 11.20
N THR A 333 -28.02 -6.13 10.88
CA THR A 333 -29.17 -6.16 11.80
C THR A 333 -30.07 -7.35 11.56
#